data_9a0c949e0a50936256aac0717a59543e
#
_entry.id   9a0c949e0a50936256aac0717a59543e
#
_cell.length_a   1.000
_cell.length_b   1.000
_cell.length_c   1.000
_cell.angle_alpha   90.00
_cell.angle_beta   90.00
_cell.angle_gamma   90.00
#
_symmetry.space_group_name_H-M   'P 1'
#
loop_
_entity.id
_entity.type
_entity.pdbx_description
1 polymer ?
#
loop_
_entity_poly.entity_id
_entity_poly.type
_entity_poly.pdbx_seq_one_letter_code
_entity_poly.pdbx_strand_id
1 'polypeptide(L)'
;MYSAPFKNRFKIKKSIYMSNTEKKDGWVGVLNGQPKIGQFSERSRTTKMGDIHSFTEMTGDKNPVHYDEELAKKTPFGKLIVQGGVTTGLLNACVAEDLPGPGTVFLATELKFLKAVGVGEELTARVEIVSVRDDKPICKMTTTITDSAGDLCVDGTATTYTMALKGL
;
A
#
# COMPACT_ATOMS: atom_id res chain seq x y z
N MET A 1 56.08 8.81 66.91
CA MET A 1 54.77 8.18 66.90
C MET A 1 54.07 8.48 65.59
N TYR A 2 54.06 7.53 64.66
CA TYR A 2 53.49 7.74 63.31
C TYR A 2 52.18 6.98 63.26
N SER A 3 51.09 7.69 62.93
CA SER A 3 49.80 7.14 62.67
C SER A 3 49.67 6.92 61.13
N ALA A 4 49.33 5.69 60.74
CA ALA A 4 49.11 5.30 59.35
C ALA A 4 47.73 5.73 58.86
N PRO A 5 47.56 6.10 57.58
CA PRO A 5 46.25 6.49 57.00
C PRO A 5 45.43 5.28 56.54
N PHE A 6 44.17 5.27 56.93
CA PHE A 6 43.13 4.36 56.49
C PHE A 6 42.90 4.50 54.96
N LYS A 7 43.18 3.44 54.18
CA LYS A 7 42.78 3.30 52.80
C LYS A 7 41.38 2.69 52.71
N ASN A 8 40.38 3.54 52.53
CA ASN A 8 39.03 3.09 52.26
C ASN A 8 38.90 2.81 50.75
N ARG A 9 38.86 1.53 50.36
CA ARG A 9 38.61 1.07 48.99
C ARG A 9 37.11 0.97 48.77
N PHE A 10 36.50 2.01 48.22
CA PHE A 10 35.16 1.93 47.65
C PHE A 10 35.19 1.06 46.37
N LYS A 11 34.69 -0.17 46.47
CA LYS A 11 34.33 -0.99 45.29
C LYS A 11 33.02 -0.48 44.71
N ILE A 12 33.10 0.31 43.66
CA ILE A 12 31.94 0.64 42.85
C ILE A 12 31.53 -0.62 42.07
N LYS A 13 30.46 -1.28 42.51
CA LYS A 13 29.77 -2.28 41.68
C LYS A 13 29.10 -1.56 40.52
N LYS A 14 29.70 -1.65 39.30
CA LYS A 14 29.00 -1.31 38.08
C LYS A 14 27.86 -2.32 37.93
N SER A 15 26.65 -1.93 38.29
CA SER A 15 25.43 -2.59 37.86
C SER A 15 25.26 -2.32 36.38
N ILE A 16 25.57 -3.32 35.55
CA ILE A 16 25.25 -3.31 34.14
C ILE A 16 23.73 -3.56 34.03
N TYR A 17 22.95 -2.49 34.02
CA TYR A 17 21.57 -2.54 33.56
C TYR A 17 21.61 -2.75 32.03
N MET A 18 21.71 -3.99 31.60
CA MET A 18 21.30 -4.36 30.25
C MET A 18 19.77 -4.27 30.22
N SER A 19 19.23 -3.16 29.76
CA SER A 19 17.85 -3.10 29.35
C SER A 19 17.71 -4.02 28.14
N ASN A 20 17.30 -5.24 28.38
CA ASN A 20 16.83 -6.15 27.34
C ASN A 20 15.49 -5.58 26.85
N THR A 21 15.52 -4.55 26.01
CA THR A 21 14.35 -4.16 25.22
C THR A 21 14.16 -5.27 24.21
N GLU A 22 13.35 -6.29 24.56
CA GLU A 22 12.85 -7.23 23.57
C GLU A 22 12.30 -6.42 22.40
N LYS A 23 12.91 -6.60 21.24
CA LYS A 23 12.51 -5.93 20.01
C LYS A 23 11.08 -6.43 19.72
N LYS A 24 10.10 -5.57 19.95
CA LYS A 24 8.70 -5.95 19.81
C LYS A 24 8.45 -6.21 18.34
N ASP A 25 8.15 -7.47 17.99
CA ASP A 25 7.75 -7.83 16.64
C ASP A 25 6.37 -7.22 16.35
N GLY A 26 6.34 -6.23 15.46
CA GLY A 26 5.13 -5.51 15.09
C GLY A 26 4.14 -6.34 14.27
N TRP A 27 4.57 -7.49 13.74
CA TRP A 27 3.78 -8.32 12.81
C TRP A 27 3.12 -9.54 13.47
N VAL A 28 3.26 -9.67 14.80
CA VAL A 28 2.59 -10.74 15.56
C VAL A 28 1.08 -10.65 15.35
N GLY A 29 0.47 -11.79 15.00
CA GLY A 29 -0.98 -11.89 14.78
C GLY A 29 -1.47 -11.45 13.39
N VAL A 30 -0.61 -10.93 12.53
CA VAL A 30 -0.97 -10.67 11.13
C VAL A 30 -1.11 -11.98 10.37
N LEU A 31 -2.19 -12.13 9.57
CA LEU A 31 -2.54 -13.40 8.91
C LEU A 31 -1.42 -13.91 8.00
N ASN A 32 -0.93 -13.06 7.10
CA ASN A 32 0.14 -13.42 6.16
C ASN A 32 1.55 -13.18 6.72
N GLY A 33 1.66 -12.67 7.98
CA GLY A 33 2.94 -12.30 8.59
C GLY A 33 3.58 -11.06 7.97
N GLN A 34 4.86 -10.88 8.25
CA GLN A 34 5.64 -9.74 7.73
C GLN A 34 6.00 -9.95 6.26
N PRO A 35 5.63 -9.00 5.36
CA PRO A 35 6.06 -9.07 3.97
C PRO A 35 7.56 -8.81 3.82
N LYS A 36 8.14 -9.22 2.70
CA LYS A 36 9.56 -9.01 2.38
C LYS A 36 9.72 -7.89 1.37
N ILE A 37 10.80 -7.12 1.49
CA ILE A 37 11.20 -6.14 0.47
C ILE A 37 11.41 -6.86 -0.87
N GLY A 38 10.86 -6.30 -1.96
CA GLY A 38 10.84 -6.90 -3.29
C GLY A 38 9.72 -7.93 -3.51
N GLN A 39 8.96 -8.29 -2.48
CA GLN A 39 7.75 -9.10 -2.67
C GLN A 39 6.69 -8.28 -3.41
N PHE A 40 6.00 -8.89 -4.36
CA PHE A 40 4.98 -8.22 -5.15
C PHE A 40 3.72 -9.09 -5.32
N SER A 41 2.63 -8.45 -5.70
CA SER A 41 1.39 -9.07 -6.15
C SER A 41 0.86 -8.33 -7.37
N GLU A 42 0.17 -9.08 -8.24
CA GLU A 42 -0.46 -8.55 -9.45
C GLU A 42 -1.88 -9.09 -9.57
N ARG A 43 -2.77 -8.20 -10.07
CA ARG A 43 -4.13 -8.57 -10.45
C ARG A 43 -4.50 -7.92 -11.78
N SER A 44 -5.16 -8.68 -12.64
CA SER A 44 -5.64 -8.16 -13.93
C SER A 44 -7.16 -8.23 -14.00
N ARG A 45 -7.76 -7.28 -14.71
CA ARG A 45 -9.17 -7.30 -15.08
C ARG A 45 -9.44 -6.42 -16.29
N THR A 46 -10.52 -6.73 -17.01
CA THR A 46 -11.03 -5.88 -18.07
C THR A 46 -12.08 -4.92 -17.51
N THR A 47 -11.97 -3.64 -17.85
CA THR A 47 -12.94 -2.60 -17.47
C THR A 47 -14.25 -2.80 -18.23
N LYS A 48 -15.37 -2.39 -17.62
CA LYS A 48 -16.71 -2.53 -18.21
C LYS A 48 -17.52 -1.27 -17.98
N MET A 49 -18.54 -1.05 -18.81
CA MET A 49 -19.50 0.05 -18.59
C MET A 49 -20.18 -0.04 -17.23
N GLY A 50 -20.43 -1.25 -16.73
CA GLY A 50 -20.96 -1.48 -15.39
C GLY A 50 -20.08 -0.91 -14.25
N ASP A 51 -18.76 -0.82 -14.45
CA ASP A 51 -17.86 -0.23 -13.46
C ASP A 51 -18.09 1.27 -13.32
N ILE A 52 -18.31 1.96 -14.46
CA ILE A 52 -18.66 3.38 -14.50
C ILE A 52 -19.96 3.62 -13.75
N HIS A 53 -20.99 2.80 -14.00
CA HIS A 53 -22.29 2.94 -13.32
C HIS A 53 -22.16 2.73 -11.80
N SER A 54 -21.49 1.67 -11.36
CA SER A 54 -21.27 1.38 -9.96
C SER A 54 -20.48 2.49 -9.26
N PHE A 55 -19.45 3.01 -9.91
CA PHE A 55 -18.64 4.11 -9.36
C PHE A 55 -19.46 5.40 -9.26
N THR A 56 -20.26 5.69 -10.28
CA THR A 56 -21.17 6.85 -10.26
C THR A 56 -22.24 6.73 -9.15
N GLU A 57 -22.81 5.54 -8.97
CA GLU A 57 -23.76 5.31 -7.89
C GLU A 57 -23.14 5.59 -6.50
N MET A 58 -21.89 5.13 -6.32
CA MET A 58 -21.17 5.32 -5.07
C MET A 58 -20.73 6.77 -4.81
N THR A 59 -20.29 7.49 -5.87
CA THR A 59 -19.60 8.79 -5.73
C THR A 59 -20.40 10.00 -6.18
N GLY A 60 -21.42 9.78 -7.03
CA GLY A 60 -22.16 10.85 -7.70
C GLY A 60 -21.45 11.43 -8.94
N ASP A 61 -20.27 10.89 -9.36
CA ASP A 61 -19.53 11.37 -10.53
C ASP A 61 -20.25 11.03 -11.83
N LYS A 62 -20.85 12.06 -12.44
CA LYS A 62 -21.59 12.00 -13.72
C LYS A 62 -20.87 12.77 -14.81
N ASN A 63 -19.57 12.89 -14.75
CA ASN A 63 -18.80 13.61 -15.77
C ASN A 63 -19.08 13.02 -17.17
N PRO A 64 -19.51 13.85 -18.17
CA PRO A 64 -19.88 13.37 -19.48
C PRO A 64 -18.82 12.54 -20.22
N VAL A 65 -17.54 12.70 -19.94
CA VAL A 65 -16.47 11.92 -20.58
C VAL A 65 -16.57 10.41 -20.29
N HIS A 66 -17.39 10.01 -19.29
CA HIS A 66 -17.66 8.63 -18.93
C HIS A 66 -18.93 8.07 -19.59
N TYR A 67 -19.79 8.93 -20.15
CA TYR A 67 -21.13 8.56 -20.61
C TYR A 67 -21.50 8.98 -22.01
N ASP A 68 -20.98 10.13 -22.48
CA ASP A 68 -21.30 10.71 -23.77
C ASP A 68 -20.21 10.40 -24.80
N GLU A 69 -20.45 9.38 -25.63
CA GLU A 69 -19.49 8.95 -26.65
C GLU A 69 -19.17 10.05 -27.67
N GLU A 70 -20.18 10.85 -28.05
CA GLU A 70 -19.99 11.91 -29.07
C GLU A 70 -19.15 13.07 -28.50
N LEU A 71 -19.31 13.36 -27.23
CA LEU A 71 -18.45 14.29 -26.53
C LEU A 71 -17.07 13.70 -26.32
N ALA A 72 -16.96 12.47 -25.84
CA ALA A 72 -15.69 11.81 -25.55
C ALA A 72 -14.78 11.70 -26.78
N LYS A 73 -15.34 11.43 -27.96
CA LYS A 73 -14.63 11.43 -29.25
C LYS A 73 -13.98 12.78 -29.60
N LYS A 74 -14.52 13.89 -29.10
CA LYS A 74 -14.02 15.26 -29.33
C LYS A 74 -12.97 15.69 -28.31
N THR A 75 -12.77 14.89 -27.25
CA THR A 75 -11.74 15.13 -26.23
C THR A 75 -10.40 14.56 -26.67
N PRO A 76 -9.28 14.93 -26.03
CA PRO A 76 -7.98 14.31 -26.28
C PRO A 76 -7.96 12.79 -26.07
N PHE A 77 -8.95 12.23 -25.35
CA PHE A 77 -9.05 10.79 -25.10
C PHE A 77 -9.61 10.02 -26.32
N GLY A 78 -10.43 10.64 -27.15
CA GLY A 78 -11.00 10.04 -28.37
C GLY A 78 -12.03 8.93 -28.14
N LYS A 79 -12.35 8.60 -26.89
CA LYS A 79 -13.24 7.50 -26.47
C LYS A 79 -13.78 7.74 -25.06
N LEU A 80 -14.82 6.98 -24.68
CA LEU A 80 -15.24 6.90 -23.28
C LEU A 80 -14.10 6.36 -22.42
N ILE A 81 -13.85 7.00 -21.29
CA ILE A 81 -12.88 6.56 -20.29
C ILE A 81 -13.59 6.20 -18.99
N VAL A 82 -13.01 5.28 -18.22
CA VAL A 82 -13.49 4.99 -16.87
C VAL A 82 -12.99 6.05 -15.89
N GLN A 83 -13.68 6.20 -14.76
CA GLN A 83 -13.22 7.09 -13.68
C GLN A 83 -11.86 6.62 -13.15
N GLY A 84 -11.02 7.57 -12.74
CA GLY A 84 -9.72 7.26 -12.15
C GLY A 84 -9.82 6.33 -10.93
N GLY A 85 -10.89 6.46 -10.14
CA GLY A 85 -11.14 5.59 -9.00
C GLY A 85 -11.49 4.14 -9.39
N VAL A 86 -12.11 3.91 -10.55
CA VAL A 86 -12.30 2.56 -11.10
C VAL A 86 -10.95 1.94 -11.43
N THR A 87 -10.07 2.70 -12.11
CA THR A 87 -8.73 2.25 -12.46
C THR A 87 -7.93 1.88 -11.20
N THR A 88 -7.86 2.77 -10.23
CA THR A 88 -7.07 2.58 -9.00
C THR A 88 -7.70 1.59 -8.02
N GLY A 89 -9.01 1.33 -8.15
CA GLY A 89 -9.71 0.36 -7.30
C GLY A 89 -9.10 -1.05 -7.35
N LEU A 90 -8.46 -1.43 -8.46
CA LEU A 90 -7.78 -2.72 -8.56
C LEU A 90 -6.58 -2.84 -7.60
N LEU A 91 -5.90 -1.74 -7.28
CA LEU A 91 -4.83 -1.69 -6.28
C LEU A 91 -5.33 -2.04 -4.87
N ASN A 92 -6.59 -1.66 -4.53
CA ASN A 92 -7.19 -2.03 -3.24
C ASN A 92 -7.28 -3.54 -3.10
N ALA A 93 -7.68 -4.25 -4.16
CA ALA A 93 -7.77 -5.71 -4.13
C ALA A 93 -6.39 -6.37 -3.96
N CYS A 94 -5.35 -5.87 -4.66
CA CYS A 94 -3.97 -6.35 -4.45
C CYS A 94 -3.53 -6.19 -3.00
N VAL A 95 -3.82 -5.03 -2.38
CA VAL A 95 -3.38 -4.72 -1.01
C VAL A 95 -4.19 -5.49 0.03
N ALA A 96 -5.51 -5.52 -0.11
CA ALA A 96 -6.39 -6.08 0.90
C ALA A 96 -6.42 -7.61 0.93
N GLU A 97 -6.27 -8.24 -0.24
CA GLU A 97 -6.42 -9.69 -0.39
C GLU A 97 -5.08 -10.42 -0.54
N ASP A 98 -4.07 -9.78 -1.17
CA ASP A 98 -2.85 -10.48 -1.55
C ASP A 98 -1.64 -10.02 -0.75
N LEU A 99 -1.27 -8.72 -0.80
CA LEU A 99 -0.01 -8.22 -0.25
C LEU A 99 -0.13 -6.79 0.30
N PRO A 100 0.01 -6.59 1.62
CA PRO A 100 0.23 -7.55 2.71
C PRO A 100 -0.94 -8.49 3.00
N GLY A 101 -2.13 -8.26 2.41
CA GLY A 101 -3.28 -9.13 2.50
C GLY A 101 -4.28 -8.75 3.60
N PRO A 102 -5.12 -9.70 4.04
CA PRO A 102 -6.24 -9.40 4.91
C PRO A 102 -5.86 -8.66 6.20
N GLY A 103 -6.65 -7.66 6.52
CA GLY A 103 -6.42 -6.73 7.64
C GLY A 103 -5.65 -5.48 7.24
N THR A 104 -5.22 -5.35 5.98
CA THR A 104 -4.46 -4.20 5.50
C THR A 104 -5.37 -3.05 5.09
N VAL A 105 -5.00 -1.85 5.55
CA VAL A 105 -5.63 -0.58 5.18
C VAL A 105 -4.58 0.42 4.69
N PHE A 106 -4.98 1.30 3.78
CA PHE A 106 -4.11 2.41 3.36
C PHE A 106 -4.03 3.48 4.45
N LEU A 107 -2.81 3.95 4.72
CA LEU A 107 -2.55 5.15 5.51
C LEU A 107 -2.31 6.37 4.62
N ALA A 108 -1.67 6.16 3.46
CA ALA A 108 -1.42 7.20 2.48
C ALA A 108 -1.25 6.59 1.08
N THR A 109 -1.65 7.34 0.06
CA THR A 109 -1.39 7.04 -1.35
C THR A 109 -0.99 8.31 -2.07
N GLU A 110 -0.03 8.20 -2.98
CA GLU A 110 0.31 9.22 -3.94
C GLU A 110 0.27 8.58 -5.33
N LEU A 111 -0.60 9.06 -6.21
CA LEU A 111 -0.86 8.45 -7.52
C LEU A 111 -0.79 9.51 -8.61
N LYS A 112 -0.14 9.16 -9.71
CA LYS A 112 -0.09 9.94 -10.96
C LYS A 112 -0.83 9.18 -12.03
N PHE A 113 -1.80 9.82 -12.67
CA PHE A 113 -2.52 9.29 -13.81
C PHE A 113 -1.79 9.71 -15.07
N LEU A 114 -1.21 8.75 -15.77
CA LEU A 114 -0.34 8.99 -16.94
C LEU A 114 -1.07 8.71 -18.25
N LYS A 115 -2.00 7.76 -18.25
CA LYS A 115 -2.80 7.37 -19.42
C LYS A 115 -4.24 7.09 -19.00
N ALA A 116 -5.20 7.66 -19.73
CA ALA A 116 -6.61 7.39 -19.52
C ALA A 116 -6.96 5.97 -19.98
N VAL A 117 -7.81 5.31 -19.20
CA VAL A 117 -8.25 3.93 -19.47
C VAL A 117 -9.65 3.95 -20.06
N GLY A 118 -9.84 3.27 -21.17
CA GLY A 118 -11.12 3.12 -21.84
C GLY A 118 -11.96 1.97 -21.29
N VAL A 119 -13.23 1.92 -21.70
CA VAL A 119 -14.10 0.77 -21.46
C VAL A 119 -13.66 -0.40 -22.34
N GLY A 120 -13.59 -1.61 -21.78
CA GLY A 120 -13.15 -2.82 -22.47
C GLY A 120 -11.64 -3.03 -22.50
N GLU A 121 -10.86 -2.17 -21.85
CA GLU A 121 -9.41 -2.32 -21.74
C GLU A 121 -9.04 -3.23 -20.56
N GLU A 122 -8.08 -4.11 -20.81
CA GLU A 122 -7.49 -4.96 -19.76
C GLU A 122 -6.40 -4.17 -19.02
N LEU A 123 -6.45 -4.24 -17.71
CA LEU A 123 -5.51 -3.61 -16.80
C LEU A 123 -4.84 -4.65 -15.93
N THR A 124 -3.56 -4.43 -15.63
CA THR A 124 -2.81 -5.15 -14.60
C THR A 124 -2.33 -4.18 -13.54
N ALA A 125 -2.84 -4.32 -12.33
CA ALA A 125 -2.34 -3.63 -11.15
C ALA A 125 -1.22 -4.44 -10.52
N ARG A 126 -0.14 -3.76 -10.09
CA ARG A 126 0.99 -4.34 -9.37
C ARG A 126 1.29 -3.51 -8.14
N VAL A 127 1.52 -4.18 -7.03
CA VAL A 127 2.07 -3.61 -5.80
C VAL A 127 3.38 -4.34 -5.46
N GLU A 128 4.41 -3.60 -5.04
CA GLU A 128 5.70 -4.17 -4.66
C GLU A 128 6.22 -3.51 -3.39
N ILE A 129 6.60 -4.30 -2.40
CA ILE A 129 7.09 -3.84 -1.11
C ILE A 129 8.49 -3.23 -1.25
N VAL A 130 8.64 -1.97 -0.86
CA VAL A 130 9.92 -1.26 -0.87
C VAL A 130 10.48 -0.99 0.52
N SER A 131 9.63 -1.01 1.55
CA SER A 131 10.06 -0.79 2.93
C SER A 131 9.09 -1.46 3.91
N VAL A 132 9.64 -2.05 4.96
CA VAL A 132 8.89 -2.72 6.04
C VAL A 132 9.46 -2.27 7.38
N ARG A 133 8.58 -1.97 8.34
CA ARG A 133 8.97 -1.71 9.72
C ARG A 133 8.91 -3.00 10.52
N ASP A 134 9.90 -3.22 11.40
CA ASP A 134 9.92 -4.38 12.31
C ASP A 134 9.04 -4.16 13.55
N ASP A 135 8.97 -2.90 14.03
CA ASP A 135 8.31 -2.54 15.28
C ASP A 135 6.80 -2.30 15.16
N LYS A 136 6.30 -2.14 13.93
CA LYS A 136 4.88 -1.90 13.61
C LYS A 136 4.53 -2.55 12.27
N PRO A 137 3.30 -3.04 12.08
CA PRO A 137 2.89 -3.67 10.84
C PRO A 137 2.59 -2.62 9.75
N ILE A 138 3.60 -1.82 9.45
CA ILE A 138 3.58 -0.76 8.44
C ILE A 138 4.60 -1.08 7.36
N CYS A 139 4.17 -1.02 6.11
CA CYS A 139 5.06 -1.07 4.96
C CYS A 139 4.78 0.04 3.95
N LYS A 140 5.77 0.32 3.11
CA LYS A 140 5.63 1.15 1.91
C LYS A 140 5.79 0.28 0.69
N MET A 141 5.08 0.64 -0.37
CA MET A 141 5.10 -0.06 -1.65
C MET A 141 5.04 0.91 -2.82
N THR A 142 5.61 0.50 -3.93
CA THR A 142 5.30 1.08 -5.24
C THR A 142 3.99 0.48 -5.73
N THR A 143 3.24 1.27 -6.49
CA THR A 143 1.95 0.86 -7.05
C THR A 143 1.91 1.28 -8.51
N THR A 144 1.63 0.34 -9.41
CA THR A 144 1.53 0.63 -10.84
C THR A 144 0.29 -0.03 -11.44
N ILE A 145 -0.24 0.59 -12.48
CA ILE A 145 -1.26 -0.04 -13.32
C ILE A 145 -0.81 0.13 -14.77
N THR A 146 -0.74 -0.98 -15.48
CA THR A 146 -0.42 -1.05 -16.90
C THR A 146 -1.62 -1.56 -17.69
N ASP A 147 -1.71 -1.19 -18.97
CA ASP A 147 -2.65 -1.79 -19.92
C ASP A 147 -2.06 -3.07 -20.56
N SER A 148 -2.83 -3.70 -21.44
CA SER A 148 -2.43 -4.92 -22.16
C SER A 148 -1.24 -4.74 -23.11
N ALA A 149 -0.91 -3.51 -23.50
CA ALA A 149 0.28 -3.20 -24.28
C ALA A 149 1.53 -3.01 -23.39
N GLY A 150 1.38 -2.99 -22.06
CA GLY A 150 2.42 -2.71 -21.10
C GLY A 150 2.64 -1.22 -20.83
N ASP A 151 1.79 -0.35 -21.37
CA ASP A 151 1.88 1.10 -21.14
C ASP A 151 1.42 1.43 -19.71
N LEU A 152 2.18 2.28 -19.05
CA LEU A 152 1.90 2.71 -17.68
C LEU A 152 0.72 3.68 -17.65
N CYS A 153 -0.39 3.27 -17.03
CA CYS A 153 -1.59 4.09 -16.87
C CYS A 153 -1.57 4.87 -15.54
N VAL A 154 -1.10 4.22 -14.47
CA VAL A 154 -0.97 4.82 -13.14
C VAL A 154 0.39 4.45 -12.56
N ASP A 155 1.07 5.42 -11.96
CA ASP A 155 2.29 5.25 -11.19
C ASP A 155 2.16 5.92 -9.83
N GLY A 156 2.69 5.27 -8.78
CA GLY A 156 2.61 5.85 -7.45
C GLY A 156 3.21 5.04 -6.33
N THR A 157 2.88 5.45 -5.13
CA THR A 157 3.30 4.81 -3.88
C THR A 157 2.15 4.72 -2.89
N ALA A 158 2.24 3.75 -2.00
CA ALA A 158 1.32 3.63 -0.88
C ALA A 158 2.07 3.31 0.42
N THR A 159 1.49 3.77 1.53
CA THR A 159 1.86 3.35 2.88
C THR A 159 0.67 2.65 3.49
N THR A 160 0.87 1.47 4.06
CA THR A 160 -0.21 0.64 4.60
C THR A 160 0.08 0.24 6.04
N TYR A 161 -1.00 -0.05 6.77
CA TYR A 161 -1.01 -0.67 8.09
C TYR A 161 -1.80 -1.98 8.01
N THR A 162 -1.28 -3.05 8.61
CA THR A 162 -1.95 -4.36 8.62
C THR A 162 -2.35 -4.74 10.04
N MET A 163 -3.63 -4.93 10.29
CA MET A 163 -4.16 -5.34 11.58
C MET A 163 -3.82 -6.80 11.89
N ALA A 164 -3.59 -7.09 13.17
CA ALA A 164 -3.48 -8.46 13.67
C ALA A 164 -4.89 -9.06 13.75
N LEU A 165 -5.20 -10.03 12.90
CA LEU A 165 -6.50 -10.70 12.83
C LEU A 165 -6.48 -12.15 13.34
N LYS A 166 -5.30 -12.71 13.66
CA LYS A 166 -5.21 -14.05 14.22
C LYS A 166 -5.77 -14.07 15.65
N GLY A 167 -6.78 -14.91 15.85
CA GLY A 167 -7.39 -15.09 17.18
C GLY A 167 -8.58 -14.16 17.47
N LEU A 168 -9.04 -13.38 16.48
CA LEU A 168 -10.29 -12.63 16.55
C LEU A 168 -11.49 -13.51 16.18
#